data_fb63353cc208b54d92ed29f7f06ca097
#
_entry.id   fb63353cc208b54d92ed29f7f06ca097
#
_cell.length_a   1.000
_cell.length_b   1.000
_cell.length_c   1.000
_cell.angle_alpha   90.00
_cell.angle_beta   90.00
_cell.angle_gamma   90.00
#
_symmetry.space_group_name_H-M   'P 1'
#
loop_
_entity.id
_entity.type
_entity.pdbx_description
1 polymer ?
#
loop_
_entity_poly.entity_id
_entity_poly.type
_entity_poly.pdbx_seq_one_letter_code
_entity_poly.pdbx_strand_id
1 'polypeptide(L)'
;AIRAGVADDPKDYRWCGYAEAVAGSPEARRGIGHILGRNQGRCVRWDAAQRRYRVYLFLTGKQGTPDARDPKVRRGFHKQKVEEVKAKGGELSMEELMLCRVRYLTDGMIFGSKAFVNEVFVNHREHFSAKRKDGARRMRWGDWGDLYTVRDLQVDVLGC
;
A
#
# COMPACT_ATOMS: atom_id res chain seq x y z
N ALA A 1 -7.72 -12.52 -8.70
CA ALA A 1 -8.45 -11.28 -8.85
C ALA A 1 -8.35 -10.73 -10.27
N ILE A 2 -7.15 -10.45 -10.76
CA ILE A 2 -6.93 -9.87 -12.11
C ILE A 2 -7.45 -10.79 -13.21
N ARG A 3 -7.09 -12.08 -13.18
CA ARG A 3 -7.55 -13.07 -14.16
C ARG A 3 -9.07 -13.28 -14.15
N ALA A 4 -9.70 -13.04 -13.02
CA ALA A 4 -11.15 -13.13 -12.84
C ALA A 4 -11.87 -11.80 -13.16
N GLY A 5 -11.16 -10.74 -13.51
CA GLY A 5 -11.74 -9.42 -13.78
C GLY A 5 -12.34 -8.73 -12.55
N VAL A 6 -11.92 -9.13 -11.34
CA VAL A 6 -12.42 -8.56 -10.08
C VAL A 6 -11.74 -7.25 -9.73
N ALA A 7 -10.51 -7.05 -10.18
CA ALA A 7 -9.75 -5.82 -10.00
C ALA A 7 -8.76 -5.65 -11.14
N ASP A 8 -8.46 -4.42 -11.50
CA ASP A 8 -7.48 -4.06 -12.53
C ASP A 8 -6.06 -3.90 -11.98
N ASP A 9 -5.95 -3.67 -10.69
CA ASP A 9 -4.67 -3.57 -9.98
C ASP A 9 -4.72 -4.41 -8.69
N PRO A 10 -3.68 -5.21 -8.39
CA PRO A 10 -3.65 -6.04 -7.19
C PRO A 10 -3.80 -5.25 -5.89
N LYS A 11 -3.33 -4.01 -5.84
CA LYS A 11 -3.49 -3.14 -4.67
C LYS A 11 -4.96 -2.82 -4.34
N ASP A 12 -5.83 -2.91 -5.35
CA ASP A 12 -7.25 -2.59 -5.21
C ASP A 12 -8.09 -3.79 -4.78
N TYR A 13 -7.50 -4.98 -4.76
CA TYR A 13 -8.16 -6.19 -4.30
C TYR A 13 -7.90 -6.44 -2.81
N ARG A 14 -8.93 -6.24 -2.00
CA ARG A 14 -8.85 -6.33 -0.54
C ARG A 14 -8.24 -7.64 0.00
N TRP A 15 -8.52 -8.75 -0.63
CA TRP A 15 -8.09 -10.09 -0.17
C TRP A 15 -6.77 -10.52 -0.82
N CYS A 16 -5.83 -9.62 -0.98
CA CYS A 16 -4.57 -9.84 -1.63
C CYS A 16 -3.41 -9.45 -0.71
N GLY A 17 -2.48 -10.37 -0.47
CA GLY A 17 -1.30 -10.11 0.36
C GLY A 17 -0.46 -8.91 -0.09
N TYR A 18 -0.47 -8.56 -1.38
CA TYR A 18 0.17 -7.33 -1.84
C TYR A 18 -0.55 -6.08 -1.33
N ALA A 19 -1.87 -6.06 -1.41
CA ALA A 19 -2.66 -4.94 -0.92
C ALA A 19 -2.51 -4.77 0.61
N GLU A 20 -2.48 -5.86 1.37
CA GLU A 20 -2.21 -5.85 2.81
C GLU A 20 -0.80 -5.33 3.12
N ALA A 21 0.21 -5.74 2.35
CA ALA A 21 1.57 -5.29 2.53
C ALA A 21 1.71 -3.78 2.25
N VAL A 22 1.05 -3.28 1.19
CA VAL A 22 0.98 -1.84 0.90
C VAL A 22 0.27 -1.10 2.03
N ALA A 23 -0.81 -1.68 2.56
CA ALA A 23 -1.54 -1.12 3.69
C ALA A 23 -0.74 -1.09 5.01
N GLY A 24 0.33 -1.86 5.14
CA GLY A 24 1.21 -1.78 6.29
C GLY A 24 1.37 -3.08 7.11
N SER A 25 0.71 -4.19 6.71
CA SER A 25 0.83 -5.48 7.43
C SER A 25 2.28 -5.98 7.47
N PRO A 26 2.89 -6.14 8.65
CA PRO A 26 4.26 -6.64 8.78
C PRO A 26 4.42 -8.06 8.25
N GLU A 27 3.38 -8.89 8.43
CA GLU A 27 3.35 -10.28 7.99
C GLU A 27 3.39 -10.36 6.46
N ALA A 28 2.52 -9.59 5.80
CA ALA A 28 2.46 -9.53 4.35
C ALA A 28 3.76 -8.95 3.75
N ARG A 29 4.36 -7.95 4.42
CA ARG A 29 5.66 -7.38 4.03
C ARG A 29 6.79 -8.40 4.15
N ARG A 30 6.82 -9.19 5.23
CA ARG A 30 7.77 -10.31 5.38
C ARG A 30 7.60 -11.33 4.25
N GLY A 31 6.37 -11.72 3.93
CA GLY A 31 6.07 -12.63 2.84
C GLY A 31 6.62 -12.14 1.49
N ILE A 32 6.44 -10.87 1.18
CA ILE A 32 7.03 -10.24 -0.02
C ILE A 32 8.56 -10.28 0.03
N GLY A 33 9.15 -10.04 1.19
CA GLY A 33 10.60 -10.15 1.39
C GLY A 33 11.13 -11.54 1.04
N HIS A 34 10.44 -12.59 1.46
CA HIS A 34 10.79 -13.97 1.12
C HIS A 34 10.71 -14.22 -0.40
N ILE A 35 9.65 -13.78 -1.06
CA ILE A 35 9.49 -13.94 -2.51
C ILE A 35 10.62 -13.24 -3.28
N LEU A 36 11.08 -12.09 -2.79
CA LEU A 36 12.18 -11.36 -3.39
C LEU A 36 13.58 -11.93 -3.05
N GLY A 37 13.66 -13.09 -2.39
CA GLY A 37 14.91 -13.78 -2.05
C GLY A 37 15.73 -13.12 -0.94
N ARG A 38 15.08 -12.39 -0.03
CA ARG A 38 15.74 -11.55 0.98
C ARG A 38 15.82 -12.17 2.37
N ASN A 39 16.11 -13.46 2.46
CA ASN A 39 16.23 -14.18 3.74
C ASN A 39 17.56 -13.94 4.48
N GLN A 40 18.45 -13.07 3.99
CA GLN A 40 19.78 -12.90 4.56
C GLN A 40 19.96 -11.51 5.18
N GLY A 41 19.34 -11.26 6.34
CA GLY A 41 19.82 -10.27 7.33
C GLY A 41 19.95 -8.78 6.92
N ARG A 42 19.66 -8.42 5.68
CA ARG A 42 19.66 -7.02 5.25
C ARG A 42 18.25 -6.46 5.31
N CYS A 43 18.06 -5.53 6.22
CA CYS A 43 16.85 -4.69 6.23
C CYS A 43 16.78 -3.94 4.88
N VAL A 44 15.81 -4.29 4.08
CA VAL A 44 15.54 -3.57 2.84
C VAL A 44 14.38 -2.65 3.09
N ARG A 45 14.59 -1.39 2.85
CA ARG A 45 13.53 -0.39 2.93
C ARG A 45 12.31 -0.88 2.17
N TRP A 46 11.16 -0.77 2.81
CA TRP A 46 9.90 -1.26 2.26
C TRP A 46 9.55 -0.62 0.92
N ASP A 47 9.82 0.67 0.74
CA ASP A 47 9.58 1.39 -0.51
C ASP A 47 10.26 0.71 -1.72
N ALA A 48 11.53 0.35 -1.58
CA ALA A 48 12.28 -0.34 -2.62
C ALA A 48 11.75 -1.77 -2.86
N ALA A 49 11.39 -2.49 -1.80
CA ALA A 49 10.81 -3.82 -1.90
C ALA A 49 9.45 -3.80 -2.59
N GLN A 50 8.59 -2.85 -2.20
CA GLN A 50 7.26 -2.67 -2.76
C GLN A 50 7.30 -2.35 -4.26
N ARG A 51 8.15 -1.41 -4.69
CA ARG A 51 8.35 -1.05 -6.10
C ARG A 51 8.80 -2.27 -6.92
N ARG A 52 9.83 -2.96 -6.45
CA ARG A 52 10.37 -4.14 -7.12
C ARG A 52 9.33 -5.25 -7.24
N TYR A 53 8.59 -5.52 -6.16
CA TYR A 53 7.56 -6.54 -6.16
C TYR A 53 6.39 -6.18 -7.07
N ARG A 54 6.00 -4.91 -7.14
CA ARG A 54 4.97 -4.43 -8.05
C ARG A 54 5.36 -4.66 -9.51
N VAL A 55 6.56 -4.27 -9.91
CA VAL A 55 7.07 -4.55 -11.26
C VAL A 55 7.05 -6.04 -11.55
N TYR A 56 7.53 -6.87 -10.61
CA TYR A 56 7.51 -8.32 -10.74
C TYR A 56 6.09 -8.86 -10.96
N LEU A 57 5.10 -8.42 -10.17
CA LEU A 57 3.70 -8.84 -10.31
C LEU A 57 3.14 -8.53 -11.69
N PHE A 58 3.39 -7.33 -12.20
CA PHE A 58 2.87 -6.90 -13.49
C PHE A 58 3.56 -7.62 -14.65
N LEU A 59 4.86 -7.86 -14.58
CA LEU A 59 5.60 -8.60 -15.60
C LEU A 59 5.18 -10.08 -15.65
N THR A 60 5.03 -10.72 -14.48
CA THR A 60 4.63 -12.15 -14.41
C THR A 60 3.15 -12.37 -14.66
N GLY A 61 2.33 -11.38 -14.36
CA GLY A 61 0.87 -11.41 -14.52
C GLY A 61 0.37 -10.82 -15.82
N LYS A 62 1.23 -10.47 -16.78
CA LYS A 62 0.82 -9.93 -18.08
C LYS A 62 -0.07 -10.92 -18.84
N GLN A 63 -0.96 -10.39 -19.65
CA GLN A 63 -1.78 -11.19 -20.55
C GLN A 63 -0.89 -12.05 -21.43
N GLY A 64 -1.16 -13.36 -21.47
CA GLY A 64 -0.40 -14.30 -22.31
C GLY A 64 -0.75 -14.13 -23.77
N THR A 65 0.22 -14.43 -24.65
CA THR A 65 -0.08 -14.70 -26.06
C THR A 65 -0.75 -16.07 -26.17
N PRO A 66 -1.69 -16.25 -27.13
CA PRO A 66 -2.26 -17.56 -27.42
C PRO A 66 -1.12 -18.54 -27.72
N ASP A 67 -1.11 -19.67 -27.02
CA ASP A 67 -0.22 -20.79 -27.35
C ASP A 67 -0.94 -21.70 -28.36
N ALA A 68 -0.20 -22.31 -29.27
CA ALA A 68 -0.73 -23.29 -30.21
C ALA A 68 -1.42 -24.49 -29.53
N ARG A 69 -1.06 -24.76 -28.27
CA ARG A 69 -1.63 -25.84 -27.44
C ARG A 69 -2.82 -25.38 -26.58
N ASP A 70 -2.95 -24.08 -26.32
CA ASP A 70 -4.05 -23.47 -25.57
C ASP A 70 -4.46 -22.17 -26.28
N PRO A 71 -5.43 -22.25 -27.18
CA PRO A 71 -5.90 -21.09 -27.95
C PRO A 71 -6.59 -20.03 -27.06
N LYS A 72 -6.86 -20.36 -25.78
CA LYS A 72 -7.41 -19.40 -24.84
C LYS A 72 -6.33 -18.45 -24.37
N VAL A 73 -6.47 -17.18 -24.74
CA VAL A 73 -5.62 -16.11 -24.20
C VAL A 73 -5.80 -16.08 -22.68
N ARG A 74 -4.73 -16.33 -21.94
CA ARG A 74 -4.75 -16.20 -20.47
C ARG A 74 -5.00 -14.75 -20.12
N ARG A 75 -6.10 -14.48 -19.45
CA ARG A 75 -6.39 -13.17 -18.90
C ARG A 75 -5.26 -12.74 -17.96
N GLY A 76 -4.92 -11.46 -18.00
CA GLY A 76 -3.87 -10.88 -17.21
C GLY A 76 -3.83 -9.37 -17.38
N PHE A 77 -2.73 -8.74 -17.01
CA PHE A 77 -2.57 -7.31 -17.23
C PHE A 77 -2.38 -6.99 -18.71
N HIS A 78 -3.09 -5.97 -19.20
CA HIS A 78 -2.88 -5.42 -20.52
C HIS A 78 -1.44 -4.91 -20.68
N LYS A 79 -0.87 -5.09 -21.87
CA LYS A 79 0.50 -4.68 -22.19
C LYS A 79 0.76 -3.22 -21.83
N GLN A 80 -0.16 -2.33 -22.16
CA GLN A 80 -0.04 -0.91 -21.86
C GLN A 80 0.14 -0.65 -20.35
N LYS A 81 -0.68 -1.30 -19.51
CA LYS A 81 -0.60 -1.16 -18.05
C LYS A 81 0.72 -1.70 -17.49
N VAL A 82 1.23 -2.80 -18.05
CA VAL A 82 2.55 -3.35 -17.67
C VAL A 82 3.67 -2.36 -17.98
N GLU A 83 3.65 -1.75 -19.17
CA GLU A 83 4.66 -0.77 -19.56
C GLU A 83 4.57 0.52 -18.71
N GLU A 84 3.36 0.99 -18.38
CA GLU A 84 3.18 2.12 -17.45
C GLU A 84 3.82 1.85 -16.08
N VAL A 85 3.52 0.69 -15.47
CA VAL A 85 4.06 0.32 -14.17
C VAL A 85 5.59 0.16 -14.21
N LYS A 86 6.09 -0.42 -15.31
CA LYS A 86 7.54 -0.56 -15.54
C LYS A 86 8.21 0.80 -15.69
N ALA A 87 7.65 1.70 -16.49
CA ALA A 87 8.17 3.05 -16.71
C ALA A 87 8.23 3.86 -15.40
N LYS A 88 7.22 3.71 -14.53
CA LYS A 88 7.19 4.30 -13.18
C LYS A 88 8.05 3.55 -12.16
N GLY A 89 8.78 2.51 -12.58
CA GLY A 89 9.59 1.69 -11.66
C GLY A 89 8.78 1.02 -10.54
N GLY A 90 7.48 0.81 -10.72
CA GLY A 90 6.58 0.23 -9.73
C GLY A 90 6.16 1.19 -8.61
N GLU A 91 6.43 2.48 -8.76
CA GLU A 91 6.05 3.49 -7.77
C GLU A 91 4.54 3.60 -7.65
N LEU A 92 4.06 3.74 -6.41
CA LEU A 92 2.70 4.15 -6.09
C LEU A 92 2.70 5.61 -5.67
N SER A 93 1.70 6.35 -6.09
CA SER A 93 1.49 7.69 -5.57
C SER A 93 1.18 7.62 -4.08
N MET A 94 1.41 8.72 -3.39
CA MET A 94 1.11 8.80 -1.97
C MET A 94 -0.39 8.64 -1.70
N GLU A 95 -1.22 9.17 -2.59
CA GLU A 95 -2.67 8.98 -2.56
C GLU A 95 -3.06 7.50 -2.64
N GLU A 96 -2.47 6.75 -3.58
CA GLU A 96 -2.71 5.31 -3.71
C GLU A 96 -2.30 4.54 -2.46
N LEU A 97 -1.16 4.89 -1.85
CA LEU A 97 -0.69 4.29 -0.59
C LEU A 97 -1.68 4.56 0.54
N MET A 98 -2.17 5.79 0.66
CA MET A 98 -3.10 6.18 1.71
C MET A 98 -4.47 5.52 1.54
N LEU A 99 -4.99 5.44 0.32
CA LEU A 99 -6.25 4.73 0.02
C LEU A 99 -6.17 3.25 0.43
N CYS A 100 -5.04 2.59 0.19
CA CYS A 100 -4.84 1.23 0.66
C CYS A 100 -4.92 1.15 2.19
N ARG A 101 -4.29 2.06 2.92
CA ARG A 101 -4.28 2.07 4.39
C ARG A 101 -5.66 2.32 4.99
N VAL A 102 -6.37 3.31 4.47
CA VAL A 102 -7.75 3.61 4.91
C VAL A 102 -8.66 2.42 4.67
N ARG A 103 -8.56 1.77 3.51
CA ARG A 103 -9.38 0.61 3.15
C ARG A 103 -9.20 -0.56 4.11
N TYR A 104 -7.98 -0.78 4.58
CA TYR A 104 -7.67 -1.89 5.48
C TYR A 104 -7.87 -1.56 6.95
N LEU A 105 -8.03 -0.29 7.30
CA LEU A 105 -8.14 0.18 8.69
C LEU A 105 -7.04 -0.38 9.61
N THR A 106 -5.90 -0.73 9.02
CA THR A 106 -4.83 -1.47 9.72
C THR A 106 -4.25 -0.71 10.89
N ASP A 107 -4.38 0.62 10.90
CA ASP A 107 -3.77 1.46 11.92
C ASP A 107 -4.79 2.27 12.74
N GLY A 108 -6.09 2.12 12.46
CA GLY A 108 -7.11 2.97 13.06
C GLY A 108 -6.83 4.46 12.78
N MET A 109 -6.33 4.76 11.58
CA MET A 109 -5.92 6.12 11.23
C MET A 109 -7.12 6.99 10.91
N ILE A 110 -7.10 8.16 11.47
CA ILE A 110 -8.07 9.22 11.19
C ILE A 110 -7.32 10.31 10.44
N PHE A 111 -7.82 10.67 9.28
CA PHE A 111 -7.25 11.72 8.43
C PHE A 111 -8.27 12.80 8.18
N GLY A 112 -7.82 14.00 8.04
CA GLY A 112 -8.67 15.11 7.66
C GLY A 112 -8.05 16.46 7.99
N SER A 113 -8.88 17.48 7.96
CA SER A 113 -8.49 18.80 8.41
C SER A 113 -8.10 18.77 9.90
N LYS A 114 -7.31 19.74 10.33
CA LYS A 114 -6.91 19.88 11.74
C LYS A 114 -8.14 19.93 12.67
N ALA A 115 -9.19 20.63 12.26
CA ALA A 115 -10.42 20.76 13.03
C ALA A 115 -11.11 19.41 13.20
N PHE A 116 -11.31 18.67 12.11
CA PHE A 116 -11.92 17.32 12.12
C PHE A 116 -11.16 16.36 13.02
N VAL A 117 -9.82 16.28 12.86
CA VAL A 117 -8.99 15.36 13.63
C VAL A 117 -9.01 15.71 15.12
N ASN A 118 -9.03 16.99 15.47
CA ASN A 118 -9.17 17.43 16.87
C ASN A 118 -10.55 17.10 17.45
N GLU A 119 -11.62 17.30 16.67
CA GLU A 119 -12.98 16.93 17.08
C GLU A 119 -13.09 15.44 17.40
N VAL A 120 -12.59 14.58 16.51
CA VAL A 120 -12.56 13.12 16.75
C VAL A 120 -11.72 12.79 17.99
N PHE A 121 -10.58 13.45 18.18
CA PHE A 121 -9.75 13.24 19.37
C PHE A 121 -10.48 13.62 20.67
N VAL A 122 -11.21 14.71 20.68
CA VAL A 122 -12.00 15.15 21.85
C VAL A 122 -13.12 14.15 22.13
N ASN A 123 -13.85 13.76 21.11
CA ASN A 123 -14.99 12.84 21.23
C ASN A 123 -14.58 11.43 21.69
N HIS A 124 -13.34 11.04 21.47
CA HIS A 124 -12.79 9.73 21.83
C HIS A 124 -11.60 9.84 22.79
N ARG A 125 -11.61 10.86 23.64
CA ARG A 125 -10.50 11.22 24.53
C ARG A 125 -10.06 10.07 25.44
N GLU A 126 -10.99 9.22 25.82
CA GLU A 126 -10.78 8.06 26.69
C GLU A 126 -9.86 7.00 26.08
N HIS A 127 -9.76 6.94 24.75
CA HIS A 127 -8.88 5.99 24.05
C HIS A 127 -7.43 6.48 23.95
N PHE A 128 -7.12 7.67 24.46
CA PHE A 128 -5.80 8.27 24.37
C PHE A 128 -5.20 8.52 25.75
N SER A 129 -3.86 8.44 25.82
CA SER A 129 -3.12 8.74 27.06
C SER A 129 -3.49 10.11 27.63
N ALA A 130 -3.64 10.19 28.95
CA ALA A 130 -3.91 11.44 29.68
C ALA A 130 -2.86 12.53 29.42
N LYS A 131 -1.61 12.14 29.13
CA LYS A 131 -0.50 13.05 28.81
C LYS A 131 -0.65 13.74 27.45
N ARG A 132 -1.50 13.22 26.57
CA ARG A 132 -1.67 13.77 25.22
C ARG A 132 -2.60 14.96 25.26
N LYS A 133 -2.11 16.14 24.89
CA LYS A 133 -2.86 17.40 24.90
C LYS A 133 -3.54 17.69 23.56
N ASP A 134 -2.89 17.34 22.44
CA ASP A 134 -3.36 17.66 21.10
C ASP A 134 -3.73 16.42 20.32
N GLY A 135 -4.84 16.47 19.58
CA GLY A 135 -5.33 15.40 18.71
C GLY A 135 -4.62 15.39 17.38
N ALA A 136 -4.68 16.52 16.67
CA ALA A 136 -4.18 16.63 15.31
C ALA A 136 -2.68 16.75 15.24
N ARG A 137 -2.06 15.87 14.45
CA ARG A 137 -0.63 15.90 14.15
C ARG A 137 -0.42 16.00 12.65
N ARG A 138 0.44 16.92 12.24
CA ARG A 138 0.79 17.08 10.83
C ARG A 138 1.53 15.83 10.33
N MET A 139 1.20 15.40 9.13
CA MET A 139 1.92 14.29 8.51
C MET A 139 3.34 14.73 8.16
N ARG A 140 4.34 13.90 8.51
CA ARG A 140 5.76 14.30 8.45
C ARG A 140 6.40 14.13 7.08
N TRP A 141 5.83 13.28 6.22
CA TRP A 141 6.48 12.86 4.97
C TRP A 141 5.64 13.30 3.78
N GLY A 142 6.19 14.18 2.96
CA GLY A 142 5.56 14.70 1.75
C GLY A 142 4.81 16.02 1.97
N ASP A 143 4.42 16.64 0.88
CA ASP A 143 3.54 17.81 0.90
C ASP A 143 2.09 17.32 0.92
N TRP A 144 1.53 17.28 2.11
CA TRP A 144 0.17 16.84 2.37
C TRP A 144 -0.82 18.00 2.48
N GLY A 145 -0.37 19.21 2.21
CA GLY A 145 -1.17 20.40 2.46
C GLY A 145 -1.66 20.44 3.90
N ASP A 146 -2.98 20.58 4.09
CA ASP A 146 -3.63 20.68 5.40
C ASP A 146 -4.15 19.33 5.94
N LEU A 147 -3.54 18.22 5.56
CA LEU A 147 -3.90 16.91 6.09
C LEU A 147 -3.19 16.63 7.42
N TYR A 148 -4.01 16.22 8.38
CA TYR A 148 -3.61 15.85 9.73
C TYR A 148 -4.07 14.43 10.06
N THR A 149 -3.44 13.84 11.05
CA THR A 149 -3.77 12.51 11.58
C THR A 149 -3.78 12.52 13.11
N VAL A 150 -4.55 11.62 13.71
CA VAL A 150 -4.54 11.40 15.16
C VAL A 150 -3.29 10.67 15.62
N ARG A 151 -2.74 9.77 14.82
CA ARG A 151 -1.54 9.02 15.19
C ARG A 151 -0.26 9.74 14.78
N ASP A 152 0.75 9.68 15.64
CA ASP A 152 2.12 9.82 15.18
C ASP A 152 2.40 8.63 14.26
N LEU A 153 2.54 8.90 12.99
CA LEU A 153 3.11 7.96 12.05
C LEU A 153 4.63 7.87 12.32
N GLN A 154 4.99 7.43 13.54
CA GLN A 154 6.39 7.09 13.85
C GLN A 154 6.77 5.77 13.19
N VAL A 155 5.78 4.95 12.91
CA VAL A 155 6.01 3.78 12.07
C VAL A 155 6.13 4.33 10.67
N ASP A 156 7.31 4.33 10.19
CA ASP A 156 7.70 4.60 8.85
C ASP A 156 6.72 3.88 7.89
N VAL A 157 5.84 4.64 7.27
CA VAL A 157 4.89 4.11 6.28
C VAL A 157 5.65 3.42 5.15
N LEU A 158 6.88 3.85 4.96
CA LEU A 158 7.84 3.41 3.95
C LEU A 158 9.02 2.68 4.58
N GLY A 159 9.11 2.60 5.90
CA GLY A 159 10.30 2.22 6.64
C GLY A 159 10.55 0.74 6.86
N CYS A 160 11.73 0.51 7.30
CA CYS A 160 12.30 -0.77 7.73
C CYS A 160 11.56 -1.37 8.92
#